data_6f0aa742e610578759d92e353e5338bc
#
_entry.id   6f0aa742e610578759d92e353e5338bc
#
_cell.length_a   1.000
_cell.length_b   1.000
_cell.length_c   1.000
_cell.angle_alpha   90.00
_cell.angle_beta   90.00
_cell.angle_gamma   90.00
#
_symmetry.space_group_name_H-M   'P 1'
#
loop_
_entity.id
_entity.type
_entity.pdbx_description
1 polymer ?
#
loop_
_entity_poly.entity_id
_entity_poly.type
_entity_poly.pdbx_seq_one_letter_code
_entity_poly.pdbx_strand_id
1 'polypeptide(L)'
;MAKGSAAASRNLVAARVVYGAAWLACLALYWGGLATGALGGGGIMGYTLLALYVVLPAAGFASSLLIGRTAYLGRWRIVAAPAIAIFFGLFIKATFGLSNMLGLTNIADDGLFALALGLAPAAIGLAIGWATARRSVVGSQ
;
A
#
# COMPACT_ATOMS: atom_id res chain seq x y z
N MET A 1 6.86 5.93 -30.47
CA MET A 1 6.31 6.61 -29.26
C MET A 1 5.08 5.92 -28.64
N ALA A 2 4.18 5.31 -29.41
CA ALA A 2 2.95 4.68 -28.88
C ALA A 2 3.16 3.49 -27.91
N LYS A 3 4.15 2.63 -28.12
CA LYS A 3 4.40 1.45 -27.28
C LYS A 3 4.84 1.79 -25.84
N GLY A 4 5.59 2.86 -25.63
CA GLY A 4 6.01 3.30 -24.29
C GLY A 4 4.87 3.86 -23.45
N SER A 5 3.93 4.56 -24.07
CA SER A 5 2.74 5.11 -23.43
C SER A 5 1.79 4.02 -22.96
N ALA A 6 1.58 2.97 -23.76
CA ALA A 6 0.70 1.85 -23.40
C ALA A 6 1.26 1.02 -22.22
N ALA A 7 2.58 0.80 -22.18
CA ALA A 7 3.24 0.10 -21.08
C ALA A 7 3.16 0.93 -19.77
N ALA A 8 3.38 2.23 -19.85
CA ALA A 8 3.27 3.15 -18.72
C ALA A 8 1.84 3.17 -18.14
N SER A 9 0.83 3.22 -18.99
CA SER A 9 -0.57 3.17 -18.58
C SER A 9 -0.90 1.86 -17.86
N ARG A 10 -0.45 0.71 -18.39
CA ARG A 10 -0.66 -0.60 -17.75
C ARG A 10 -0.01 -0.68 -16.37
N ASN A 11 1.19 -0.17 -16.18
CA ASN A 11 1.86 -0.17 -14.87
C ASN A 11 1.12 0.67 -13.85
N LEU A 12 0.58 1.83 -14.25
CA LEU A 12 -0.21 2.68 -13.36
C LEU A 12 -1.54 2.03 -12.97
N VAL A 13 -2.23 1.41 -13.92
CA VAL A 13 -3.46 0.66 -13.62
C VAL A 13 -3.14 -0.51 -12.70
N ALA A 14 -2.12 -1.30 -13.00
CA ALA A 14 -1.71 -2.43 -12.16
C ALA A 14 -1.34 -1.99 -10.74
N ALA A 15 -0.61 -0.88 -10.58
CA ALA A 15 -0.26 -0.35 -9.27
C ALA A 15 -1.50 0.03 -8.45
N ARG A 16 -2.48 0.71 -9.07
CA ARG A 16 -3.75 1.08 -8.42
C ARG A 16 -4.56 -0.14 -8.04
N VAL A 17 -4.64 -1.13 -8.94
CA VAL A 17 -5.40 -2.36 -8.69
C VAL A 17 -4.76 -3.17 -7.58
N VAL A 18 -3.45 -3.36 -7.58
CA VAL A 18 -2.73 -4.13 -6.54
C VAL A 18 -2.94 -3.52 -5.17
N TYR A 19 -2.68 -2.22 -5.02
CA TYR A 19 -2.83 -1.58 -3.72
C TYR A 19 -4.29 -1.46 -3.29
N GLY A 20 -5.17 -1.05 -4.20
CA GLY A 20 -6.59 -0.89 -3.93
C GLY A 20 -7.27 -2.22 -3.57
N ALA A 21 -6.95 -3.30 -4.28
CA ALA A 21 -7.48 -4.62 -3.97
C ALA A 21 -7.00 -5.15 -2.61
N ALA A 22 -5.70 -4.99 -2.30
CA ALA A 22 -5.17 -5.36 -0.98
C ALA A 22 -5.83 -4.55 0.14
N TRP A 23 -5.98 -3.23 -0.06
CA TRP A 23 -6.61 -2.32 0.90
C TRP A 23 -8.07 -2.71 1.17
N LEU A 24 -8.85 -2.90 0.12
CA LEU A 24 -10.27 -3.28 0.22
C LEU A 24 -10.45 -4.69 0.79
N ALA A 25 -9.61 -5.64 0.40
CA ALA A 25 -9.66 -7.00 0.93
C ALA A 25 -9.36 -7.02 2.44
N CYS A 26 -8.31 -6.34 2.88
CA CYS A 26 -8.00 -6.21 4.29
C CYS A 26 -9.12 -5.50 5.06
N LEU A 27 -9.71 -4.43 4.51
CA LEU A 27 -10.84 -3.74 5.13
C LEU A 27 -12.06 -4.66 5.29
N ALA A 28 -12.41 -5.40 4.23
CA ALA A 28 -13.54 -6.34 4.25
C ALA A 28 -13.31 -7.48 5.26
N LEU A 29 -12.08 -8.01 5.33
CA LEU A 29 -11.71 -9.05 6.29
C LEU A 29 -11.78 -8.53 7.74
N TYR A 30 -11.39 -7.27 7.98
CA TYR A 30 -11.47 -6.67 9.30
C TYR A 30 -12.93 -6.57 9.78
N TRP A 31 -13.77 -5.88 9.01
CA TRP A 31 -15.16 -5.66 9.38
C TRP A 31 -15.98 -6.95 9.36
N GLY A 32 -15.75 -7.84 8.39
CA GLY A 32 -16.35 -9.17 8.34
C GLY A 32 -15.94 -10.04 9.52
N GLY A 33 -14.67 -10.01 9.89
CA GLY A 33 -14.14 -10.73 11.05
C GLY A 33 -14.68 -10.21 12.38
N LEU A 34 -14.88 -8.89 12.53
CA LEU A 34 -15.56 -8.33 13.70
C LEU A 34 -17.03 -8.76 13.75
N ALA A 35 -17.75 -8.67 12.63
CA ALA A 35 -19.16 -9.00 12.56
C ALA A 35 -19.45 -10.49 12.85
N THR A 36 -18.54 -11.38 12.46
CA THR A 36 -18.65 -12.84 12.69
C THR A 36 -18.04 -13.31 14.02
N GLY A 37 -17.35 -12.41 14.74
CA GLY A 37 -16.60 -12.77 15.94
C GLY A 37 -15.27 -13.49 15.69
N ALA A 38 -14.88 -13.69 14.43
CA ALA A 38 -13.62 -14.36 14.06
C ALA A 38 -12.36 -13.64 14.55
N LEU A 39 -12.44 -12.33 14.79
CA LEU A 39 -11.35 -11.53 15.36
C LEU A 39 -11.34 -11.52 16.89
N GLY A 40 -12.24 -12.23 17.56
CA GLY A 40 -12.22 -12.41 19.02
C GLY A 40 -11.03 -13.26 19.48
N GLY A 41 -10.77 -13.25 20.81
CA GLY A 41 -9.84 -14.20 21.45
C GLY A 41 -8.39 -14.19 20.94
N GLY A 42 -7.89 -13.09 20.40
CA GLY A 42 -6.54 -13.02 19.81
C GLY A 42 -6.51 -13.02 18.28
N GLY A 43 -7.61 -13.30 17.60
CA GLY A 43 -7.72 -13.26 16.14
C GLY A 43 -7.37 -11.89 15.57
N ILE A 44 -7.69 -10.82 16.31
CA ILE A 44 -7.36 -9.44 15.93
C ILE A 44 -5.85 -9.21 15.87
N MET A 45 -5.06 -9.83 16.77
CA MET A 45 -3.60 -9.73 16.75
C MET A 45 -3.00 -10.40 15.52
N GLY A 46 -3.48 -11.61 15.19
CA GLY A 46 -3.08 -12.31 13.96
C GLY A 46 -3.42 -11.53 12.70
N TYR A 47 -4.63 -10.97 12.64
CA TYR A 47 -5.05 -10.09 11.55
C TYR A 47 -4.13 -8.86 11.44
N THR A 48 -3.86 -8.18 12.57
CA THR A 48 -3.01 -6.99 12.61
C THR A 48 -1.62 -7.29 12.07
N LEU A 49 -0.99 -8.36 12.53
CA LEU A 49 0.33 -8.78 12.04
C LEU A 49 0.31 -9.07 10.54
N LEU A 50 -0.68 -9.81 10.06
CA LEU A 50 -0.77 -10.15 8.65
C LEU A 50 -1.08 -8.92 7.78
N ALA A 51 -2.12 -8.17 8.10
CA ALA A 51 -2.58 -7.06 7.27
C ALA A 51 -1.60 -5.88 7.28
N LEU A 52 -1.16 -5.43 8.47
CA LEU A 52 -0.35 -4.21 8.59
C LEU A 52 1.15 -4.44 8.37
N TYR A 53 1.68 -5.60 8.72
CA TYR A 53 3.11 -5.86 8.60
C TYR A 53 3.51 -6.66 7.37
N VAL A 54 2.56 -7.32 6.71
CA VAL A 54 2.84 -8.15 5.53
C VAL A 54 2.09 -7.65 4.30
N VAL A 55 0.76 -7.74 4.31
CA VAL A 55 -0.05 -7.53 3.09
C VAL A 55 0.02 -6.10 2.58
N LEU A 56 -0.30 -5.12 3.41
CA LEU A 56 -0.31 -3.71 2.98
C LEU A 56 1.08 -3.16 2.67
N PRO A 57 2.14 -3.43 3.46
CA PRO A 57 3.50 -3.04 3.09
C PRO A 57 3.98 -3.69 1.79
N ALA A 58 3.72 -4.99 1.57
CA ALA A 58 4.07 -5.67 0.34
C ALA A 58 3.32 -5.11 -0.88
N ALA A 59 2.03 -4.82 -0.74
CA ALA A 59 1.24 -4.17 -1.78
C ALA A 59 1.73 -2.74 -2.06
N GLY A 60 2.09 -2.00 -1.04
CA GLY A 60 2.68 -0.66 -1.14
C GLY A 60 4.02 -0.67 -1.87
N PHE A 61 4.90 -1.62 -1.52
CA PHE A 61 6.17 -1.85 -2.20
C PHE A 61 5.95 -2.19 -3.68
N ALA A 62 5.10 -3.19 -3.99
CA ALA A 62 4.84 -3.63 -5.36
C ALA A 62 4.26 -2.50 -6.22
N SER A 63 3.29 -1.75 -5.68
CA SER A 63 2.67 -0.62 -6.38
C SER A 63 3.66 0.50 -6.64
N SER A 64 4.47 0.86 -5.66
CA SER A 64 5.52 1.88 -5.80
C SER A 64 6.60 1.45 -6.77
N LEU A 65 6.96 0.18 -6.81
CA LEU A 65 7.92 -0.37 -7.76
C LEU A 65 7.40 -0.23 -9.22
N LEU A 66 6.12 -0.54 -9.45
CA LEU A 66 5.50 -0.36 -10.76
C LEU A 66 5.44 1.12 -11.17
N ILE A 67 5.10 2.01 -10.25
CA ILE A 67 5.09 3.47 -10.49
C ILE A 67 6.51 3.98 -10.75
N GLY A 68 7.51 3.50 -9.99
CA GLY A 68 8.91 3.85 -10.18
C GLY A 68 9.44 3.51 -11.56
N ARG A 69 9.00 2.39 -12.14
CA ARG A 69 9.33 1.97 -13.51
C ARG A 69 8.68 2.81 -14.60
N THR A 70 7.71 3.66 -14.24
CA THR A 70 6.95 4.46 -15.20
C THR A 70 7.68 5.78 -15.49
N ALA A 71 8.52 5.82 -16.53
CA ALA A 71 9.30 7.00 -16.89
C ALA A 71 8.46 8.23 -17.24
N TYR A 72 7.24 8.03 -17.76
CA TYR A 72 6.30 9.08 -18.16
C TYR A 72 5.95 10.05 -17.03
N LEU A 73 5.93 9.60 -15.76
CA LEU A 73 5.59 10.47 -14.62
C LEU A 73 6.72 11.44 -14.23
N GLY A 74 7.94 11.29 -14.78
CA GLY A 74 9.05 12.15 -14.44
C GLY A 74 9.26 12.24 -12.92
N ARG A 75 9.38 13.48 -12.40
CA ARG A 75 9.53 13.74 -10.95
C ARG A 75 8.26 13.47 -10.12
N TRP A 76 7.09 13.51 -10.74
CA TRP A 76 5.81 13.30 -10.03
C TRP A 76 5.66 11.91 -9.41
N ARG A 77 6.41 10.91 -9.89
CA ARG A 77 6.43 9.58 -9.27
C ARG A 77 6.83 9.59 -7.78
N ILE A 78 7.59 10.61 -7.31
CA ILE A 78 8.00 10.75 -5.91
C ILE A 78 6.78 10.89 -4.98
N VAL A 79 5.69 11.46 -5.46
CA VAL A 79 4.45 11.63 -4.71
C VAL A 79 3.78 10.29 -4.38
N ALA A 80 4.11 9.20 -5.08
CA ALA A 80 3.51 7.90 -4.85
C ALA A 80 3.80 7.34 -3.44
N ALA A 81 5.02 7.51 -2.93
CA ALA A 81 5.39 6.99 -1.62
C ALA A 81 4.61 7.68 -0.47
N PRO A 82 4.58 9.02 -0.37
CA PRO A 82 3.74 9.68 0.65
C PRO A 82 2.25 9.43 0.44
N ALA A 83 1.76 9.31 -0.80
CA ALA A 83 0.36 8.96 -1.03
C ALA A 83 0.02 7.58 -0.46
N ILE A 84 0.85 6.56 -0.69
CA ILE A 84 0.66 5.22 -0.11
C ILE A 84 0.71 5.27 1.42
N ALA A 85 1.63 6.04 2.00
CA ALA A 85 1.70 6.22 3.45
C ALA A 85 0.42 6.84 4.02
N ILE A 86 -0.15 7.85 3.36
CA ILE A 86 -1.42 8.47 3.75
C ILE A 86 -2.56 7.45 3.66
N PHE A 87 -2.65 6.68 2.57
CA PHE A 87 -3.68 5.64 2.44
C PHE A 87 -3.51 4.53 3.47
N PHE A 88 -2.28 4.22 3.88
CA PHE A 88 -2.02 3.29 4.98
C PHE A 88 -2.54 3.85 6.32
N GLY A 89 -2.25 5.11 6.62
CA GLY A 89 -2.80 5.79 7.79
C GLY A 89 -4.33 5.85 7.79
N LEU A 90 -4.94 6.13 6.64
CA LEU A 90 -6.40 6.08 6.45
C LEU A 90 -6.97 4.68 6.70
N PHE A 91 -6.23 3.63 6.33
CA PHE A 91 -6.64 2.25 6.63
C PHE A 91 -6.75 2.02 8.14
N ILE A 92 -5.76 2.44 8.91
CA ILE A 92 -5.80 2.31 10.38
C ILE A 92 -6.97 3.10 10.99
N LYS A 93 -7.24 4.30 10.48
CA LYS A 93 -8.40 5.08 10.92
C LYS A 93 -9.74 4.42 10.55
N ALA A 94 -9.84 3.86 9.35
CA ALA A 94 -11.05 3.18 8.87
C ALA A 94 -11.28 1.80 9.52
N THR A 95 -10.29 1.21 10.16
CA THR A 95 -10.37 -0.06 10.90
C THR A 95 -10.33 0.21 12.41
N PHE A 96 -9.16 0.34 12.98
CA PHE A 96 -8.98 0.46 14.44
C PHE A 96 -9.57 1.74 15.01
N GLY A 97 -9.36 2.88 14.35
CA GLY A 97 -9.92 4.15 14.81
C GLY A 97 -11.44 4.10 14.87
N LEU A 98 -12.08 3.69 13.78
CA LEU A 98 -13.54 3.63 13.72
C LEU A 98 -14.12 2.56 14.65
N SER A 99 -13.52 1.38 14.73
CA SER A 99 -14.00 0.33 15.65
C SER A 99 -13.85 0.70 17.12
N ASN A 100 -12.79 1.44 17.48
CA ASN A 100 -12.63 1.99 18.83
C ASN A 100 -13.70 3.04 19.13
N MET A 101 -14.00 3.94 18.18
CA MET A 101 -15.06 4.94 18.35
C MET A 101 -16.44 4.30 18.53
N LEU A 102 -16.68 3.15 17.91
CA LEU A 102 -17.92 2.38 18.07
C LEU A 102 -17.94 1.50 19.34
N GLY A 103 -16.87 1.50 20.13
CA GLY A 103 -16.75 0.68 21.32
C GLY A 103 -16.60 -0.82 21.05
N LEU A 104 -16.28 -1.21 19.81
CA LEU A 104 -16.13 -2.62 19.39
C LEU A 104 -14.74 -3.17 19.73
N THR A 105 -13.74 -2.31 19.79
CA THR A 105 -12.34 -2.67 20.08
C THR A 105 -11.68 -1.60 20.96
N ASN A 106 -10.51 -1.93 21.50
CA ASN A 106 -9.65 -0.98 22.21
C ASN A 106 -8.19 -1.23 21.76
N ILE A 107 -7.87 -0.82 20.55
CA ILE A 107 -6.57 -1.07 19.91
C ILE A 107 -5.81 0.25 19.85
N ALA A 108 -4.51 0.23 20.19
CA ALA A 108 -3.66 1.40 20.05
C ALA A 108 -3.61 1.85 18.57
N ASP A 109 -3.88 3.13 18.35
CA ASP A 109 -3.90 3.77 17.03
C ASP A 109 -2.74 4.78 16.97
N ASP A 110 -1.53 4.29 16.73
CA ASP A 110 -0.34 5.13 16.54
C ASP A 110 -0.22 5.54 15.07
N GLY A 111 -0.75 6.72 14.77
CA GLY A 111 -0.76 7.27 13.40
C GLY A 111 0.64 7.54 12.83
N LEU A 112 1.63 7.91 13.66
CA LEU A 112 3.01 8.15 13.18
C LEU A 112 3.69 6.85 12.80
N PHE A 113 3.54 5.81 13.61
CA PHE A 113 4.06 4.48 13.30
C PHE A 113 3.42 3.90 12.03
N ALA A 114 2.12 4.10 11.87
CA ALA A 114 1.39 3.72 10.67
C ALA A 114 1.95 4.37 9.41
N LEU A 115 2.20 5.69 9.45
CA LEU A 115 2.79 6.41 8.32
C LEU A 115 4.18 5.86 7.97
N ALA A 116 5.00 5.54 8.97
CA ALA A 116 6.33 4.97 8.75
C ALA A 116 6.26 3.58 8.11
N LEU A 117 5.33 2.71 8.57
CA LEU A 117 5.10 1.38 7.98
C LEU A 117 4.63 1.44 6.52
N GLY A 118 3.84 2.44 6.17
CA GLY A 118 3.42 2.65 4.78
C GLY A 118 4.51 3.27 3.93
N LEU A 119 5.25 4.25 4.47
CA LEU A 119 6.24 5.03 3.72
C LEU A 119 7.49 4.23 3.37
N ALA A 120 8.07 3.50 4.33
CA ALA A 120 9.35 2.82 4.13
C ALA A 120 9.34 1.81 2.97
N PRO A 121 8.43 0.81 2.91
CA PRO A 121 8.38 -0.13 1.80
C PRO A 121 8.01 0.56 0.48
N ALA A 122 7.14 1.58 0.50
CA ALA A 122 6.79 2.34 -0.68
C ALA A 122 7.98 3.12 -1.24
N ALA A 123 8.78 3.76 -0.41
CA ALA A 123 9.99 4.49 -0.82
C ALA A 123 11.04 3.53 -1.40
N ILE A 124 11.25 2.36 -0.78
CA ILE A 124 12.18 1.35 -1.29
C ILE A 124 11.72 0.82 -2.66
N GLY A 125 10.43 0.47 -2.79
CA GLY A 125 9.86 0.02 -4.06
C GLY A 125 10.01 1.06 -5.16
N LEU A 126 9.74 2.31 -4.86
CA LEU A 126 9.90 3.44 -5.79
C LEU A 126 11.34 3.62 -6.24
N ALA A 127 12.31 3.55 -5.30
CA ALA A 127 13.73 3.69 -5.60
C ALA A 127 14.23 2.57 -6.51
N ILE A 128 13.87 1.32 -6.22
CA ILE A 128 14.22 0.15 -7.04
C ILE A 128 13.59 0.26 -8.42
N GLY A 129 12.30 0.61 -8.49
CA GLY A 129 11.59 0.80 -9.76
C GLY A 129 12.25 1.86 -10.62
N TRP A 130 12.68 2.96 -10.02
CA TRP A 130 13.39 4.03 -10.72
C TRP A 130 14.78 3.60 -11.21
N ALA A 131 15.56 2.92 -10.38
CA ALA A 131 16.88 2.43 -10.76
C ALA A 131 16.83 1.43 -11.93
N THR A 132 15.85 0.53 -11.92
CA THR A 132 15.65 -0.45 -13.00
C THR A 132 15.21 0.22 -14.32
N ALA A 133 14.37 1.25 -14.26
CA ALA A 133 13.96 2.00 -15.43
C ALA A 133 15.15 2.74 -16.10
N ARG A 134 16.09 3.27 -15.31
CA ARG A 134 17.29 3.94 -15.85
C ARG A 134 18.21 2.98 -16.57
N ARG A 135 18.40 1.78 -16.04
CA ARG A 135 19.31 0.76 -16.65
C ARG A 135 18.81 0.30 -18.01
N SER A 136 17.52 0.17 -18.22
CA SER A 136 16.95 -0.25 -19.50
C SER A 136 17.16 0.77 -20.61
N VAL A 137 17.32 2.05 -20.29
CA VAL A 137 17.61 3.11 -21.29
C VAL A 137 19.08 3.12 -21.70
N VAL A 138 20.00 2.86 -20.76
CA VAL A 138 21.46 2.86 -21.05
C VAL A 138 21.89 1.61 -21.81
N GLY A 139 21.26 0.46 -21.61
CA GLY A 139 21.58 -0.79 -22.30
C GLY A 139 21.05 -0.90 -23.74
N SER A 140 20.30 0.08 -24.22
CA SER A 140 19.75 0.11 -25.60
C SER A 140 20.51 1.04 -26.56
N GLN A 141 21.66 1.58 -26.15
CA GLN A 141 22.61 2.32 -26.97
C GLN A 141 23.82 1.47 -27.32
#